data_1e9229248d19672ee4a9f2217a9c84e8
#
_entry.id   1e9229248d19672ee4a9f2217a9c84e8
#
_cell.length_a   1.000
_cell.length_b   1.000
_cell.length_c   1.000
_cell.angle_alpha   90.00
_cell.angle_beta   90.00
_cell.angle_gamma   90.00
#
_symmetry.space_group_name_H-M   'P 1'
#
loop_
_entity.id
_entity.type
_entity.pdbx_description
1 polymer ?
#
loop_
_entity_poly.entity_id
_entity_poly.type
_entity_poly.pdbx_seq_one_letter_code
_entity_poly.pdbx_strand_id
1 'polypeptide(L)'
;KFHISKSYLSKKFKHVTGFGFKEYIVNIRIKNACKMLLDTDMTITDIAFECGFNDSNYFGDAFKHIKGISPYKYRKNKETI
;
A
#
# COMPACT_ATOMS: atom_id res chain seq x y z
N LYS A 1 -2.01 -18.53 -7.88
CA LYS A 1 -1.23 -17.80 -6.90
C LYS A 1 0.04 -18.53 -6.55
N PHE A 2 1.01 -17.82 -6.07
CA PHE A 2 2.32 -18.38 -5.81
C PHE A 2 2.39 -19.08 -4.47
N HIS A 3 3.10 -20.19 -4.44
CA HIS A 3 3.27 -20.98 -3.23
C HIS A 3 4.72 -21.01 -2.79
N ILE A 4 5.38 -19.90 -2.93
CA ILE A 4 6.77 -19.78 -2.54
C ILE A 4 6.85 -19.36 -1.09
N SER A 5 7.81 -19.92 -0.38
CA SER A 5 8.01 -19.60 1.02
C SER A 5 8.28 -18.12 1.20
N LYS A 6 7.54 -17.51 2.12
CA LYS A 6 7.70 -16.10 2.41
C LYS A 6 9.11 -15.79 2.91
N SER A 7 9.62 -16.66 3.75
CA SER A 7 10.98 -16.50 4.28
C SER A 7 12.02 -16.50 3.18
N TYR A 8 11.87 -17.44 2.27
CA TYR A 8 12.82 -17.57 1.18
C TYR A 8 12.81 -16.33 0.30
N LEU A 9 11.62 -15.88 -0.07
CA LEU A 9 11.49 -14.69 -0.92
C LEU A 9 12.03 -13.46 -0.25
N SER A 10 11.73 -13.31 1.03
CA SER A 10 12.17 -12.14 1.78
C SER A 10 13.68 -12.05 1.82
N LYS A 11 14.33 -13.17 2.09
CA LYS A 11 15.76 -13.24 2.16
C LYS A 11 16.43 -12.92 0.82
N LYS A 12 15.94 -13.56 -0.22
CA LYS A 12 16.51 -13.37 -1.54
C LYS A 12 16.27 -11.96 -2.07
N PHE A 13 15.06 -11.46 -1.87
CA PHE A 13 14.72 -10.15 -2.35
C PHE A 13 15.57 -9.07 -1.69
N LYS A 14 15.75 -9.18 -0.39
CA LYS A 14 16.53 -8.21 0.35
C LYS A 14 17.99 -8.19 -0.12
N HIS A 15 18.53 -9.37 -0.41
CA HIS A 15 19.89 -9.48 -0.88
C HIS A 15 20.09 -8.78 -2.23
N VAL A 16 19.10 -8.89 -3.09
CA VAL A 16 19.20 -8.32 -4.43
C VAL A 16 18.91 -6.83 -4.47
N THR A 17 17.87 -6.38 -3.76
CA THR A 17 17.39 -5.02 -3.88
C THR A 17 17.78 -4.11 -2.72
N GLY A 18 18.13 -4.68 -1.59
CA GLY A 18 18.42 -3.89 -0.39
C GLY A 18 17.16 -3.57 0.42
N PHE A 19 15.98 -3.94 -0.06
CA PHE A 19 14.72 -3.74 0.65
C PHE A 19 14.20 -5.05 1.19
N GLY A 20 13.49 -5.00 2.31
CA GLY A 20 12.78 -6.16 2.81
C GLY A 20 11.61 -6.48 1.90
N PHE A 21 11.28 -7.77 1.79
CA PHE A 21 10.17 -8.20 0.96
C PHE A 21 8.85 -7.57 1.41
N LYS A 22 8.67 -7.47 2.73
CA LYS A 22 7.46 -6.88 3.27
C LYS A 22 7.32 -5.41 2.87
N GLU A 23 8.42 -4.67 2.93
CA GLU A 23 8.39 -3.26 2.56
C GLU A 23 8.07 -3.08 1.09
N TYR A 24 8.61 -3.96 0.27
CA TYR A 24 8.34 -3.91 -1.16
C TYR A 24 6.86 -4.12 -1.45
N ILE A 25 6.25 -5.11 -0.79
CA ILE A 25 4.84 -5.42 -0.97
C ILE A 25 3.97 -4.26 -0.50
N VAL A 26 4.31 -3.67 0.64
CA VAL A 26 3.55 -2.54 1.15
C VAL A 26 3.62 -1.36 0.17
N ASN A 27 4.78 -1.10 -0.39
CA ASN A 27 4.91 -0.01 -1.35
C ASN A 27 4.06 -0.23 -2.59
N ILE A 28 4.00 -1.46 -3.08
CA ILE A 28 3.16 -1.79 -4.23
C ILE A 28 1.68 -1.59 -3.88
N ARG A 29 1.29 -2.03 -2.69
CA ARG A 29 -0.09 -1.88 -2.26
C ARG A 29 -0.49 -0.42 -2.12
N ILE A 30 0.41 0.40 -1.60
CA ILE A 30 0.14 1.84 -1.47
C ILE A 30 0.03 2.48 -2.85
N LYS A 31 0.87 2.08 -3.79
CA LYS A 31 0.81 2.59 -5.15
C LYS A 31 -0.56 2.30 -5.77
N ASN A 32 -1.05 1.07 -5.59
CA ASN A 32 -2.37 0.70 -6.10
C ASN A 32 -3.47 1.48 -5.40
N ALA A 33 -3.31 1.72 -4.10
CA ALA A 33 -4.28 2.48 -3.35
C ALA A 33 -4.38 3.92 -3.84
N CYS A 34 -3.25 4.53 -4.18
CA CYS A 34 -3.25 5.88 -4.73
C CYS A 34 -4.12 5.96 -5.97
N LYS A 35 -3.99 4.98 -6.83
CA LYS A 35 -4.77 4.92 -8.05
C LYS A 35 -6.26 4.81 -7.74
N MET A 36 -6.61 3.93 -6.82
CA MET A 36 -8.02 3.74 -6.46
C MET A 36 -8.60 4.96 -5.75
N LEU A 37 -7.79 5.64 -4.96
CA LEU A 37 -8.25 6.87 -4.31
C LEU A 37 -8.62 7.95 -5.32
N LEU A 38 -7.89 8.02 -6.42
CA LEU A 38 -8.13 9.02 -7.43
C LEU A 38 -9.16 8.59 -8.47
N ASP A 39 -9.25 7.31 -8.75
CA ASP A 39 -10.08 6.81 -9.85
C ASP A 39 -11.44 6.25 -9.43
N THR A 40 -11.66 6.05 -8.15
CA THR A 40 -12.91 5.46 -7.68
C THR A 40 -13.50 6.25 -6.53
N ASP A 41 -14.75 5.94 -6.19
CA ASP A 41 -15.41 6.51 -5.03
C ASP A 41 -15.43 5.57 -3.84
N MET A 42 -14.64 4.50 -3.90
CA MET A 42 -14.59 3.54 -2.82
C MET A 42 -14.18 4.20 -1.51
N THR A 43 -14.69 3.67 -0.41
CA THR A 43 -14.29 4.18 0.89
C THR A 43 -12.82 3.86 1.14
N ILE A 44 -12.21 4.62 2.04
CA ILE A 44 -10.81 4.38 2.39
C ILE A 44 -10.63 2.95 2.92
N THR A 45 -11.57 2.50 3.75
CA THR A 45 -11.53 1.15 4.31
C THR A 45 -11.61 0.08 3.22
N ASP A 46 -12.52 0.27 2.27
CA ASP A 46 -12.67 -0.68 1.17
C ASP A 46 -11.41 -0.74 0.32
N ILE A 47 -10.81 0.40 0.06
CA ILE A 47 -9.58 0.46 -0.71
C ILE A 47 -8.46 -0.30 0.02
N ALA A 48 -8.38 -0.14 1.34
CA ALA A 48 -7.37 -0.83 2.13
C ALA A 48 -7.47 -2.35 1.92
N PHE A 49 -8.68 -2.88 2.04
CA PHE A 49 -8.86 -4.33 1.89
C PHE A 49 -8.65 -4.78 0.45
N GLU A 50 -9.10 -3.97 -0.49
CA GLU A 50 -8.94 -4.31 -1.91
C GLU A 50 -7.47 -4.37 -2.30
N CYS A 51 -6.64 -3.54 -1.69
CA CYS A 51 -5.22 -3.51 -1.97
C CYS A 51 -4.43 -4.56 -1.20
N GLY A 52 -5.09 -5.34 -0.35
CA GLY A 52 -4.45 -6.44 0.34
C GLY A 52 -4.09 -6.20 1.79
N PHE A 53 -4.52 -5.08 2.35
CA PHE A 53 -4.29 -4.83 3.77
C PHE A 53 -5.37 -5.52 4.59
N ASN A 54 -4.98 -6.05 5.74
CA ASN A 54 -5.94 -6.70 6.62
C ASN A 54 -6.54 -5.76 7.65
N ASP A 55 -6.00 -4.56 7.74
CA ASP A 55 -6.36 -3.61 8.77
C ASP A 55 -6.31 -2.20 8.19
N SER A 56 -7.43 -1.49 8.25
CA SER A 56 -7.48 -0.16 7.68
C SER A 56 -6.64 0.84 8.46
N ASN A 57 -6.45 0.63 9.75
CA ASN A 57 -5.60 1.51 10.55
C ASN A 57 -4.14 1.36 10.12
N TYR A 58 -3.71 0.14 9.93
CA TYR A 58 -2.35 -0.11 9.44
C TYR A 58 -2.17 0.50 8.05
N PHE A 59 -3.18 0.36 7.21
CA PHE A 59 -3.15 0.95 5.88
C PHE A 59 -2.95 2.47 5.97
N GLY A 60 -3.74 3.12 6.81
CA GLY A 60 -3.65 4.57 6.97
C GLY A 60 -2.28 5.02 7.41
N ASP A 61 -1.71 4.30 8.39
CA ASP A 61 -0.38 4.63 8.90
C ASP A 61 0.69 4.42 7.84
N ALA A 62 0.61 3.30 7.12
CA ALA A 62 1.58 3.01 6.08
C ALA A 62 1.49 4.03 4.95
N PHE A 63 0.28 4.38 4.57
CA PHE A 63 0.06 5.37 3.51
C PHE A 63 0.68 6.70 3.90
N LYS A 64 0.38 7.17 5.11
CA LYS A 64 0.90 8.44 5.56
C LYS A 64 2.41 8.43 5.66
N HIS A 65 2.96 7.31 6.09
CA HIS A 65 4.41 7.18 6.19
C HIS A 65 5.08 7.28 4.82
N ILE A 66 4.49 6.64 3.82
CA ILE A 66 5.08 6.59 2.48
C ILE A 66 4.77 7.86 1.68
N LYS A 67 3.55 8.36 1.78
CA LYS A 67 3.12 9.49 0.96
C LYS A 67 3.21 10.84 1.68
N GLY A 68 3.36 10.83 2.99
CA GLY A 68 3.46 12.07 3.75
C GLY A 68 2.14 12.65 4.19
N ILE A 69 1.03 12.20 3.64
CA ILE A 69 -0.31 12.65 4.04
C ILE A 69 -1.25 11.45 4.10
N SER A 70 -2.37 11.64 4.78
CA SER A 70 -3.33 10.55 4.93
C SER A 70 -4.04 10.23 3.62
N PRO A 71 -4.60 9.02 3.49
CA PRO A 71 -5.36 8.68 2.28
C PRO A 71 -6.52 9.63 2.03
N TYR A 72 -7.17 10.06 3.09
CA TYR A 72 -8.28 11.01 2.97
C TYR A 72 -7.82 12.32 2.36
N LYS A 73 -6.73 12.85 2.86
CA LYS A 73 -6.18 14.10 2.35
C LYS A 73 -5.67 13.96 0.93
N TYR A 74 -5.11 12.81 0.63
CA TYR A 74 -4.61 12.54 -0.71
C TYR A 74 -5.76 12.62 -1.72
N ARG A 75 -6.89 12.01 -1.40
CA ARG A 75 -8.07 12.07 -2.26
C ARG A 75 -8.62 13.48 -2.34
N LYS A 76 -8.66 14.17 -1.22
CA LYS A 76 -9.20 15.51 -1.16
C LYS A 76 -8.38 16.50 -1.96
N ASN A 77 -7.07 16.33 -1.96
CA ASN A 77 -6.19 17.21 -2.74
C ASN A 77 -6.50 17.17 -4.22
N LYS A 78 -6.92 16.01 -4.70
CA LYS A 78 -7.31 15.91 -6.10
C LYS A 78 -8.49 16.83 -6.41
N GLU A 79 -9.44 16.90 -5.47
CA GLU A 79 -10.65 17.70 -5.68
C GLU A 79 -10.41 19.19 -5.65
N THR A 80 -9.35 19.63 -4.99
CA THR A 80 -9.06 21.05 -4.87
C THR A 80 -8.19 21.59 -5.99
N ILE A 81 -7.76 20.77 -6.88
CA ILE A 81 -6.96 21.20 -8.04
C ILE A 81 -7.85 21.53 -9.25
#